data_1d18157d628192317afd4c125d66d0b6
#
_entry.id   1d18157d628192317afd4c125d66d0b6
#
_cell.length_a   1.000
_cell.length_b   1.000
_cell.length_c   1.000
_cell.angle_alpha   90.00
_cell.angle_beta   90.00
_cell.angle_gamma   90.00
#
_symmetry.space_group_name_H-M   'P 1'
#
loop_
_entity.id
_entity.type
_entity.pdbx_description
1 polymer ?
#
loop_
_entity_poly.entity_id
_entity_poly.type
_entity_poly.pdbx_seq_one_letter_code
_entity_poly.pdbx_strand_id
1 'polypeptide(L)'
;MLLIHELERIMEQHTERLIRLAFYYVRDLQSAEDIVQDVYIKFYDNQQNYEERGELKAYLSKLVSNRSKDYLRSWTYRKIQVQQKIFPQQTVMRRDMLVQQDERTLIENAILALPFKQREVIIHFYFEEMPVIDIAELLTIPESTVKTRLRRGRELLKLQLQHVEWEVLLHE
;
A
#
# COMPACT_ATOMS: atom_id res chain seq x y z
N MET A 1 14.63 -12.63 -21.99
CA MET A 1 14.82 -13.40 -20.75
C MET A 1 15.68 -12.55 -19.83
N LEU A 2 15.08 -12.07 -18.74
CA LEU A 2 15.79 -11.27 -17.73
C LEU A 2 16.94 -12.13 -17.15
N LEU A 3 18.14 -11.60 -17.20
CA LEU A 3 19.27 -12.23 -16.55
C LEU A 3 19.13 -12.06 -15.02
N ILE A 4 19.68 -12.99 -14.25
CA ILE A 4 19.61 -12.95 -12.77
C ILE A 4 20.10 -11.59 -12.23
N HIS A 5 21.15 -11.02 -12.82
CA HIS A 5 21.66 -9.69 -12.44
C HIS A 5 20.71 -8.53 -12.69
N GLU A 6 19.83 -8.65 -13.68
CA GLU A 6 18.80 -7.63 -13.93
C GLU A 6 17.69 -7.71 -12.87
N LEU A 7 17.31 -8.93 -12.50
CA LEU A 7 16.35 -9.14 -11.40
C LEU A 7 16.92 -8.61 -10.08
N GLU A 8 18.17 -8.92 -9.74
CA GLU A 8 18.82 -8.39 -8.54
C GLU A 8 18.80 -6.86 -8.49
N ARG A 9 19.10 -6.20 -9.61
CA ARG A 9 19.05 -4.73 -9.72
C ARG A 9 17.63 -4.20 -9.50
N ILE A 10 16.64 -4.85 -10.08
CA ILE A 10 15.21 -4.49 -9.89
C ILE A 10 14.83 -4.63 -8.41
N MET A 11 15.23 -5.72 -7.77
CA MET A 11 14.98 -5.94 -6.36
C MET A 11 15.65 -4.87 -5.48
N GLU A 12 16.93 -4.55 -5.71
CA GLU A 12 17.63 -3.51 -4.98
C GLU A 12 16.93 -2.14 -5.09
N GLN A 13 16.43 -1.80 -6.27
CA GLN A 13 15.80 -0.49 -6.51
C GLN A 13 14.37 -0.39 -5.98
N HIS A 14 13.64 -1.47 -5.92
CA HIS A 14 12.19 -1.43 -5.70
C HIS A 14 11.70 -2.09 -4.41
N THR A 15 12.48 -2.97 -3.77
CA THR A 15 11.99 -3.78 -2.64
C THR A 15 11.49 -2.94 -1.47
N GLU A 16 12.26 -1.95 -1.03
CA GLU A 16 11.84 -1.12 0.11
C GLU A 16 10.51 -0.40 -0.16
N ARG A 17 10.39 0.19 -1.34
CA ARG A 17 9.16 0.87 -1.78
C ARG A 17 7.97 -0.08 -1.84
N LEU A 18 8.16 -1.26 -2.40
CA LEU A 18 7.11 -2.27 -2.56
C LEU A 18 6.67 -2.87 -1.22
N ILE A 19 7.60 -3.10 -0.29
CA ILE A 19 7.26 -3.53 1.08
C ILE A 19 6.43 -2.46 1.78
N ARG A 20 6.79 -1.19 1.65
CA ARG A 20 6.01 -0.07 2.19
C ARG A 20 4.60 -0.03 1.61
N LEU A 21 4.48 -0.17 0.29
CA LEU A 21 3.18 -0.24 -0.38
C LEU A 21 2.34 -1.40 0.15
N ALA A 22 2.89 -2.61 0.21
CA ALA A 22 2.21 -3.78 0.74
C ALA A 22 1.81 -3.59 2.22
N PHE A 23 2.68 -3.00 3.03
CA PHE A 23 2.41 -2.70 4.44
C PHE A 23 1.19 -1.79 4.62
N TYR A 24 1.04 -0.75 3.81
CA TYR A 24 -0.16 0.09 3.86
C TYR A 24 -1.45 -0.66 3.48
N TYR A 25 -1.34 -1.74 2.71
CA TYR A 25 -2.48 -2.62 2.44
C TYR A 25 -2.79 -3.55 3.60
N VAL A 26 -1.79 -4.30 4.09
CA VAL A 26 -2.01 -5.42 5.02
C VAL A 26 -1.75 -5.12 6.49
N ARG A 27 -1.08 -4.01 6.81
CA ARG A 27 -0.74 -3.54 8.17
C ARG A 27 0.15 -4.49 8.99
N ASP A 28 0.84 -5.38 8.33
CA ASP A 28 1.75 -6.34 8.94
C ASP A 28 3.02 -6.45 8.11
N LEU A 29 4.18 -6.21 8.73
CA LEU A 29 5.44 -6.14 8.02
C LEU A 29 5.84 -7.51 7.44
N GLN A 30 5.68 -8.58 8.21
CA GLN A 30 6.02 -9.93 7.76
C GLN A 30 5.18 -10.34 6.54
N SER A 31 3.88 -10.08 6.58
CA SER A 31 2.99 -10.34 5.45
C SER A 31 3.33 -9.47 4.24
N ALA A 32 3.74 -8.22 4.45
CA ALA A 32 4.17 -7.32 3.39
C ALA A 32 5.44 -7.85 2.68
N GLU A 33 6.41 -8.29 3.45
CA GLU A 33 7.64 -8.92 2.93
C GLU A 33 7.33 -10.19 2.11
N ASP A 34 6.48 -11.06 2.64
CA ASP A 34 6.06 -12.29 1.95
C ASP A 34 5.33 -11.99 0.64
N ILE A 35 4.47 -10.96 0.62
CA ILE A 35 3.78 -10.51 -0.59
C ILE A 35 4.76 -10.05 -1.65
N VAL A 36 5.76 -9.27 -1.28
CA VAL A 36 6.76 -8.76 -2.22
C VAL A 36 7.62 -9.89 -2.77
N GLN A 37 7.99 -10.86 -1.96
CA GLN A 37 8.68 -12.07 -2.43
C GLN A 37 7.84 -12.83 -3.46
N ASP A 38 6.57 -13.09 -3.16
CA ASP A 38 5.63 -13.74 -4.09
C ASP A 38 5.52 -12.99 -5.41
N VAL A 39 5.52 -11.65 -5.35
CA VAL A 39 5.44 -10.79 -6.55
C VAL A 39 6.70 -10.94 -7.39
N TYR A 40 7.88 -10.96 -6.80
CA TYR A 40 9.13 -11.14 -7.55
C TYR A 40 9.24 -12.52 -8.18
N ILE A 41 8.79 -13.57 -7.50
CA ILE A 41 8.74 -14.93 -8.06
C ILE A 41 7.82 -14.93 -9.30
N LYS A 42 6.59 -14.40 -9.17
CA LYS A 42 5.66 -14.31 -10.30
C LYS A 42 6.17 -13.43 -11.43
N PHE A 43 6.83 -12.33 -11.10
CA PHE A 43 7.44 -11.45 -12.11
C PHE A 43 8.52 -12.19 -12.90
N TYR A 44 9.38 -12.93 -12.22
CA TYR A 44 10.42 -13.73 -12.85
C TYR A 44 9.85 -14.85 -13.72
N ASP A 45 8.85 -15.57 -13.23
CA ASP A 45 8.20 -16.67 -13.97
C ASP A 45 7.46 -16.19 -15.21
N ASN A 46 6.88 -14.99 -15.16
CA ASN A 46 6.08 -14.40 -16.25
C ASN A 46 6.82 -13.34 -17.08
N GLN A 47 8.13 -13.24 -16.94
CA GLN A 47 8.93 -12.21 -17.61
C GLN A 47 8.77 -12.22 -19.16
N GLN A 48 8.41 -13.35 -19.76
CA GLN A 48 8.16 -13.45 -21.20
C GLN A 48 6.95 -12.60 -21.65
N ASN A 49 6.01 -12.34 -20.74
CA ASN A 49 4.83 -11.52 -20.99
C ASN A 49 5.04 -10.04 -20.62
N TYR A 50 6.19 -9.71 -20.04
CA TYR A 50 6.54 -8.34 -19.71
C TYR A 50 7.31 -7.71 -20.88
N GLU A 51 6.69 -6.74 -21.53
CA GLU A 51 7.38 -5.87 -22.48
C GLU A 51 7.93 -4.65 -21.74
N GLU A 52 9.23 -4.43 -21.82
CA GLU A 52 9.90 -3.25 -21.24
C GLU A 52 9.42 -1.98 -21.99
N ARG A 53 8.40 -1.33 -21.45
CA ARG A 53 7.84 -0.07 -21.98
C ARG A 53 8.19 1.14 -21.11
N GLY A 54 9.17 1.01 -20.20
CA GLY A 54 9.52 2.06 -19.24
C GLY A 54 8.53 2.21 -18.07
N GLU A 55 7.61 1.28 -17.90
CA GLU A 55 6.54 1.31 -16.88
C GLU A 55 6.73 0.27 -15.77
N LEU A 56 7.95 -0.21 -15.57
CA LEU A 56 8.26 -1.26 -14.58
C LEU A 56 7.77 -0.89 -13.17
N LYS A 57 7.98 0.36 -12.75
CA LYS A 57 7.52 0.85 -11.44
C LYS A 57 6.00 0.66 -11.27
N ALA A 58 5.21 1.12 -12.23
CA ALA A 58 3.75 1.02 -12.20
C ALA A 58 3.28 -0.45 -12.28
N TYR A 59 3.95 -1.26 -13.08
CA TYR A 59 3.67 -2.68 -13.21
C TYR A 59 3.89 -3.43 -11.90
N LEU A 60 5.03 -3.23 -11.24
CA LEU A 60 5.32 -3.83 -9.94
C LEU A 60 4.33 -3.38 -8.86
N SER A 61 3.97 -2.09 -8.85
CA SER A 61 2.94 -1.56 -7.93
C SER A 61 1.59 -2.22 -8.14
N LYS A 62 1.20 -2.47 -9.40
CA LYS A 62 -0.02 -3.20 -9.74
C LYS A 62 0.02 -4.65 -9.22
N LEU A 63 1.12 -5.35 -9.41
CA LEU A 63 1.28 -6.72 -8.92
C LEU A 63 1.18 -6.79 -7.39
N VAL A 64 1.87 -5.89 -6.67
CA VAL A 64 1.83 -5.81 -5.20
C VAL A 64 0.43 -5.46 -4.72
N SER A 65 -0.23 -4.48 -5.32
CA SER A 65 -1.59 -4.07 -4.94
C SER A 65 -2.58 -5.21 -5.10
N ASN A 66 -2.53 -5.91 -6.22
CA ASN A 66 -3.41 -7.06 -6.48
C ASN A 66 -3.13 -8.20 -5.50
N ARG A 67 -1.86 -8.54 -5.27
CA ARG A 67 -1.49 -9.61 -4.35
C ARG A 67 -1.86 -9.29 -2.90
N SER A 68 -1.70 -8.01 -2.50
CA SER A 68 -2.13 -7.54 -1.18
C SER A 68 -3.65 -7.65 -1.00
N LYS A 69 -4.43 -7.30 -2.01
CA LYS A 69 -5.89 -7.45 -1.96
C LYS A 69 -6.31 -8.92 -1.90
N ASP A 70 -5.65 -9.79 -2.63
CA ASP A 70 -5.91 -11.23 -2.58
C ASP A 70 -5.59 -11.79 -1.18
N TYR A 71 -4.49 -11.36 -0.59
CA TYR A 71 -4.14 -11.69 0.80
C TYR A 71 -5.22 -11.25 1.78
N LEU A 72 -5.70 -10.01 1.69
CA LEU A 72 -6.75 -9.47 2.56
C LEU A 72 -8.08 -10.22 2.41
N ARG A 73 -8.46 -10.60 1.19
CA ARG A 73 -9.67 -11.41 0.93
C ARG A 73 -9.54 -12.78 1.58
N SER A 74 -8.42 -13.44 1.41
CA SER A 74 -8.15 -14.75 1.99
C SER A 74 -8.11 -14.68 3.53
N TRP A 75 -7.52 -13.62 4.08
CA TRP A 75 -7.44 -13.39 5.52
C TRP A 75 -8.82 -13.07 6.13
N THR A 76 -9.62 -12.26 5.46
CA THR A 76 -11.00 -11.98 5.86
C THR A 76 -11.84 -13.25 5.88
N TYR A 77 -11.69 -14.10 4.88
CA TYR A 77 -12.38 -15.40 4.83
C TYR A 77 -11.96 -16.28 6.02
N ARG A 78 -10.67 -16.42 6.30
CA ARG A 78 -10.16 -17.19 7.44
C ARG A 78 -10.61 -16.59 8.78
N LYS A 79 -10.61 -15.27 8.89
CA LYS A 79 -11.00 -14.55 10.09
C LYS A 79 -12.49 -14.67 10.39
N ILE A 80 -13.34 -14.65 9.38
CA ILE A 80 -14.78 -14.90 9.55
C ILE A 80 -15.00 -16.32 10.08
N GLN A 81 -14.23 -17.31 9.64
CA GLN A 81 -14.30 -18.66 10.16
C GLN A 81 -13.74 -18.82 11.58
N VAL A 82 -12.76 -17.99 11.98
CA VAL A 82 -12.09 -18.06 13.29
C VAL A 82 -12.71 -17.08 14.29
N GLN A 83 -13.17 -15.91 13.87
CA GLN A 83 -13.73 -14.87 14.75
C GLN A 83 -15.16 -15.11 15.25
N GLN A 84 -15.83 -16.13 14.75
CA GLN A 84 -16.97 -16.64 15.53
C GLN A 84 -16.53 -17.18 16.90
N LYS A 85 -15.22 -17.21 17.19
CA LYS A 85 -14.71 -17.77 18.43
C LYS A 85 -13.83 -16.86 19.30
N ILE A 86 -13.07 -15.88 18.84
CA ILE A 86 -12.14 -15.14 19.73
C ILE A 86 -11.67 -13.78 19.14
N PHE A 87 -11.86 -12.70 19.90
CA PHE A 87 -11.17 -11.43 20.11
C PHE A 87 -11.41 -10.22 19.21
N PRO A 88 -11.55 -9.03 19.87
CA PRO A 88 -11.61 -7.74 19.20
C PRO A 88 -10.23 -7.31 18.71
N GLN A 89 -10.24 -6.64 17.56
CA GLN A 89 -9.08 -6.03 16.94
C GLN A 89 -8.31 -5.14 17.89
N GLN A 90 -7.14 -5.55 18.27
CA GLN A 90 -6.04 -4.68 18.65
C GLN A 90 -4.72 -5.38 18.29
N THR A 91 -4.40 -5.36 17.00
CA THR A 91 -3.00 -5.42 16.61
C THR A 91 -2.59 -4.05 16.14
N VAL A 92 -2.83 -3.08 16.98
CA VAL A 92 -2.00 -1.90 17.04
C VAL A 92 -0.64 -2.43 17.50
N MET A 93 0.41 -2.19 16.73
CA MET A 93 1.76 -2.32 17.25
C MET A 93 1.76 -1.63 18.62
N ARG A 94 1.87 -2.41 19.70
CA ARG A 94 2.35 -1.91 20.99
C ARG A 94 3.80 -1.52 20.79
N ARG A 95 4.01 -0.38 20.21
CA ARG A 95 5.21 0.39 20.50
C ARG A 95 4.96 1.04 21.85
N ASP A 96 5.84 0.75 22.78
CA ASP A 96 5.86 1.33 24.10
C ASP A 96 5.52 2.82 24.07
N MET A 97 4.53 3.22 24.87
CA MET A 97 3.94 4.56 24.95
C MET A 97 4.87 5.58 25.61
N LEU A 98 6.18 5.55 25.38
CA LEU A 98 7.15 6.45 26.04
C LEU A 98 8.17 7.10 25.09
N VAL A 99 8.02 6.96 23.79
CA VAL A 99 8.84 7.72 22.85
C VAL A 99 7.97 8.84 22.26
N GLN A 100 8.45 10.07 22.27
CA GLN A 100 7.88 11.18 21.51
C GLN A 100 7.54 10.65 20.13
N GLN A 101 6.23 10.58 19.80
CA GLN A 101 5.81 10.12 18.49
C GLN A 101 6.34 11.16 17.48
N ASP A 102 7.31 10.74 16.70
CA ASP A 102 7.78 11.51 15.56
C ASP A 102 6.57 11.80 14.64
N GLU A 103 6.52 13.00 14.08
CA GLU A 103 5.45 13.44 13.14
C GLU A 103 5.22 12.41 12.04
N ARG A 104 6.29 11.79 11.55
CA ARG A 104 6.24 10.70 10.57
C ARG A 104 5.42 9.50 11.05
N THR A 105 5.58 9.09 12.30
CA THR A 105 4.81 8.00 12.91
C THR A 105 3.33 8.37 13.07
N LEU A 106 3.03 9.63 13.40
CA LEU A 106 1.66 10.14 13.50
C LEU A 106 0.96 10.10 12.16
N ILE A 107 1.61 10.53 11.09
CA ILE A 107 1.08 10.51 9.73
C ILE A 107 0.85 9.06 9.26
N GLU A 108 1.82 8.19 9.48
CA GLU A 108 1.70 6.77 9.14
C GLU A 108 0.50 6.12 9.83
N ASN A 109 0.35 6.34 11.14
CA ASN A 109 -0.79 5.83 11.91
C ASN A 109 -2.12 6.40 11.42
N ALA A 110 -2.16 7.68 11.08
CA ALA A 110 -3.36 8.32 10.54
C ALA A 110 -3.77 7.72 9.18
N ILE A 111 -2.81 7.45 8.31
CA ILE A 111 -3.06 6.80 7.01
C ILE A 111 -3.57 5.37 7.23
N LEU A 112 -2.93 4.60 8.12
CA LEU A 112 -3.34 3.24 8.44
C LEU A 112 -4.75 3.17 9.08
N ALA A 113 -5.18 4.23 9.74
CA ALA A 113 -6.52 4.36 10.33
C ALA A 113 -7.60 4.72 9.31
N LEU A 114 -7.24 5.15 8.10
CA LEU A 114 -8.22 5.43 7.05
C LEU A 114 -9.01 4.18 6.66
N PRO A 115 -10.30 4.33 6.32
CA PRO A 115 -11.05 3.27 5.68
C PRO A 115 -10.33 2.81 4.40
N PHE A 116 -10.37 1.52 4.11
CA PHE A 116 -9.59 0.89 3.04
C PHE A 116 -9.64 1.62 1.69
N LYS A 117 -10.83 1.99 1.24
CA LYS A 117 -11.03 2.65 -0.07
C LYS A 117 -10.37 4.03 -0.16
N GLN A 118 -10.34 4.78 0.95
CA GLN A 118 -9.66 6.07 1.01
C GLN A 118 -8.16 5.89 1.16
N ARG A 119 -7.73 4.96 2.01
CA ARG A 119 -6.30 4.64 2.18
C ARG A 119 -5.65 4.21 0.87
N GLU A 120 -6.30 3.33 0.11
CA GLU A 120 -5.79 2.82 -1.16
C GLU A 120 -5.47 3.95 -2.15
N VAL A 121 -6.36 4.88 -2.37
CA VAL A 121 -6.10 6.00 -3.29
C VAL A 121 -5.09 7.00 -2.74
N ILE A 122 -5.06 7.23 -1.44
CA ILE A 122 -4.06 8.10 -0.78
C ILE A 122 -2.65 7.57 -0.97
N ILE A 123 -2.42 6.27 -0.74
CA ILE A 123 -1.09 5.68 -0.89
C ILE A 123 -0.61 5.69 -2.34
N HIS A 124 -1.46 5.43 -3.31
CA HIS A 124 -1.08 5.50 -4.72
C HIS A 124 -0.80 6.91 -5.19
N PHE A 125 -1.59 7.87 -4.74
CA PHE A 125 -1.42 9.27 -5.15
C PHE A 125 -0.18 9.92 -4.52
N TYR A 126 0.02 9.78 -3.21
CA TYR A 126 1.09 10.48 -2.49
C TYR A 126 2.41 9.71 -2.40
N PHE A 127 2.36 8.39 -2.22
CA PHE A 127 3.58 7.58 -2.05
C PHE A 127 4.09 6.98 -3.35
N GLU A 128 3.18 6.57 -4.23
CA GLU A 128 3.54 6.05 -5.54
C GLU A 128 3.60 7.15 -6.62
N GLU A 129 3.17 8.37 -6.28
CA GLU A 129 3.16 9.54 -7.17
C GLU A 129 2.40 9.28 -8.49
N MET A 130 1.32 8.50 -8.39
CA MET A 130 0.51 8.15 -9.55
C MET A 130 -0.53 9.24 -9.84
N PRO A 131 -0.68 9.66 -11.11
CA PRO A 131 -1.77 10.53 -11.51
C PRO A 131 -3.13 9.82 -11.36
N VAL A 132 -4.19 10.61 -11.22
CA VAL A 132 -5.56 10.08 -11.00
C VAL A 132 -5.98 9.08 -12.07
N ILE A 133 -5.63 9.34 -13.33
CA ILE A 133 -5.95 8.45 -14.45
C ILE A 133 -5.33 7.06 -14.28
N ASP A 134 -4.08 6.99 -13.84
CA ASP A 134 -3.36 5.72 -13.66
C ASP A 134 -3.91 4.96 -12.44
N ILE A 135 -4.30 5.66 -11.38
CA ILE A 135 -4.98 5.07 -10.22
C ILE A 135 -6.34 4.50 -10.63
N ALA A 136 -7.10 5.23 -11.43
CA ALA A 136 -8.40 4.78 -11.94
C ALA A 136 -8.26 3.49 -12.77
N GLU A 137 -7.26 3.42 -13.62
CA GLU A 137 -6.95 2.24 -14.42
C GLU A 137 -6.50 1.07 -13.54
N LEU A 138 -5.55 1.32 -12.62
CA LEU A 138 -5.02 0.31 -11.71
C LEU A 138 -6.11 -0.32 -10.84
N LEU A 139 -7.02 0.50 -10.30
CA LEU A 139 -8.09 0.05 -9.41
C LEU A 139 -9.37 -0.35 -10.16
N THR A 140 -9.43 -0.15 -11.47
CA THR A 140 -10.62 -0.42 -12.31
C THR A 140 -11.86 0.33 -11.80
N ILE A 141 -11.72 1.62 -11.52
CA ILE A 141 -12.77 2.52 -11.07
C ILE A 141 -12.73 3.83 -11.87
N PRO A 142 -13.85 4.59 -11.98
CA PRO A 142 -13.86 5.89 -12.64
C PRO A 142 -12.92 6.89 -11.95
N GLU A 143 -12.33 7.81 -12.74
CA GLU A 143 -11.52 8.92 -12.19
C GLU A 143 -12.30 9.78 -11.19
N SER A 144 -13.60 10.00 -11.41
CA SER A 144 -14.47 10.72 -10.49
C SER A 144 -14.54 10.05 -9.11
N THR A 145 -14.52 8.71 -9.10
CA THR A 145 -14.47 7.92 -7.86
C THR A 145 -13.12 8.07 -7.15
N VAL A 146 -12.01 8.07 -7.90
CA VAL A 146 -10.68 8.34 -7.33
C VAL A 146 -10.64 9.71 -6.68
N LYS A 147 -11.09 10.74 -7.39
CA LYS A 147 -11.13 12.13 -6.89
C LYS A 147 -11.98 12.26 -5.62
N THR A 148 -13.15 11.63 -5.60
CA THR A 148 -14.03 11.63 -4.42
C THR A 148 -13.38 10.93 -3.23
N ARG A 149 -12.74 9.78 -3.45
CA ARG A 149 -12.04 9.04 -2.40
C ARG A 149 -10.83 9.82 -1.88
N LEU A 150 -10.05 10.47 -2.75
CA LEU A 150 -8.93 11.34 -2.37
C LEU A 150 -9.40 12.51 -1.49
N ARG A 151 -10.46 13.22 -1.93
CA ARG A 151 -11.03 14.32 -1.17
C ARG A 151 -11.45 13.87 0.23
N ARG A 152 -12.19 12.76 0.32
CA ARG A 152 -12.65 12.21 1.60
C ARG A 152 -11.52 11.71 2.48
N GLY A 153 -10.51 11.10 1.88
CA GLY A 153 -9.29 10.68 2.59
C GLY A 153 -8.55 11.87 3.19
N ARG A 154 -8.40 12.96 2.45
CA ARG A 154 -7.78 14.22 2.94
C ARG A 154 -8.58 14.83 4.09
N GLU A 155 -9.91 14.87 3.98
CA GLU A 155 -10.78 15.38 5.05
C GLU A 155 -10.60 14.58 6.34
N LEU A 156 -10.54 13.25 6.25
CA LEU A 156 -10.31 12.37 7.40
C LEU A 156 -8.91 12.55 8.00
N LEU A 157 -7.88 12.66 7.17
CA LEU A 157 -6.51 12.94 7.62
C LEU A 157 -6.43 14.28 8.34
N LYS A 158 -7.07 15.31 7.80
CA LYS A 158 -7.13 16.63 8.41
C LYS A 158 -7.73 16.58 9.82
N LEU A 159 -8.79 15.82 10.01
CA LEU A 159 -9.40 15.64 11.33
C LEU A 159 -8.49 14.92 12.33
N GLN A 160 -7.71 13.94 11.86
CA GLN A 160 -6.78 13.18 12.71
C GLN A 160 -5.49 13.91 13.03
N LEU A 161 -5.04 14.79 12.14
CA LEU A 161 -3.76 15.47 12.19
C LEU A 161 -3.89 16.96 12.51
N GLN A 162 -4.92 17.38 13.25
CA GLN A 162 -5.20 18.80 13.57
C GLN A 162 -4.03 19.56 14.22
N HIS A 163 -3.06 18.83 14.80
CA HIS A 163 -1.89 19.40 15.49
C HIS A 163 -0.57 19.23 14.70
N VAL A 164 -0.62 18.69 13.50
CA VAL A 164 0.53 18.48 12.63
C VAL A 164 0.42 19.43 11.45
N GLU A 165 1.49 20.16 11.14
CA GLU A 165 1.60 20.98 9.92
C GLU A 165 1.74 20.06 8.69
N TRP A 166 0.68 19.38 8.36
CA TRP A 166 0.66 18.43 7.24
C TRP A 166 0.46 19.10 5.87
N GLU A 167 0.21 20.42 5.84
CA GLU A 167 0.15 21.23 4.61
C GLU A 167 1.42 21.08 3.76
N VAL A 168 2.55 20.81 4.39
CA VAL A 168 3.83 20.50 3.69
C VAL A 168 3.75 19.25 2.83
N LEU A 169 2.85 18.31 3.14
CA LEU A 169 2.68 17.06 2.38
C LEU A 169 1.64 17.16 1.26
N LEU A 170 0.87 18.23 1.21
CA LEU A 170 -0.21 18.41 0.26
C LEU A 170 0.04 19.53 -0.76
N HIS A 171 1.17 20.21 -0.66
CA HIS A 171 1.61 21.18 -1.64
C HIS A 171 2.44 20.49 -2.73
N GLU A 172 1.73 19.87 -3.62
CA GLU A 172 2.10 19.75 -5.05
C GLU A 172 0.85 19.62 -5.89
#